data_faf0177443a51ec24348fe0ff71b117e
#
_entry.id   faf0177443a51ec24348fe0ff71b117e
#
_cell.length_a   1.000
_cell.length_b   1.000
_cell.length_c   1.000
_cell.angle_alpha   90.00
_cell.angle_beta   90.00
_cell.angle_gamma   90.00
#
_symmetry.space_group_name_H-M   'P 1'
#
loop_
_entity.id
_entity.type
_entity.pdbx_description
1 polymer ?
#
loop_
_entity_poly.entity_id
_entity_poly.type
_entity_poly.pdbx_seq_one_letter_code
_entity_poly.pdbx_strand_id
1 'polypeptide(L)'
;MSTLLEVKDITKIYPNQPKPGLDHVSFEVMQGEFLGIMGASGSGKTTLLNVLSTIDIPTSGSIRMGGKKIQELSQTQAADFRKNNLGFIFQEYFLLDSLTVQENIAVPLTLLHESAKTIDKKVMELAELFGIASQLKKISQ
;
A
#
# COMPACT_ATOMS: atom_id res chain seq x y z
N MET A 1 17.80 11.47 12.26
CA MET A 1 16.85 10.83 11.30
C MET A 1 15.47 11.37 11.62
N SER A 2 14.67 11.71 10.61
CA SER A 2 13.30 12.21 10.82
C SER A 2 12.33 11.04 10.92
N THR A 3 11.31 11.15 11.78
CA THR A 3 10.21 10.17 11.87
C THR A 3 9.38 10.27 10.60
N LEU A 4 9.24 9.16 9.87
CA LEU A 4 8.39 9.05 8.68
C LEU A 4 6.96 8.70 9.06
N LEU A 5 6.79 7.71 9.95
CA LEU A 5 5.50 7.22 10.42
C LEU A 5 5.45 7.24 11.94
N GLU A 6 4.40 7.83 12.47
CA GLU A 6 4.08 7.84 13.90
C GLU A 6 2.70 7.22 14.10
N VAL A 7 2.64 6.16 14.89
CA VAL A 7 1.40 5.45 15.24
C VAL A 7 1.20 5.56 16.74
N LYS A 8 0.05 6.09 17.17
CA LYS A 8 -0.28 6.30 18.59
C LYS A 8 -1.65 5.72 18.92
N ASP A 9 -1.67 4.77 19.84
CA ASP A 9 -2.87 4.19 20.45
C ASP A 9 -3.91 3.69 19.44
N ILE A 10 -3.46 3.13 18.33
CA ILE A 10 -4.36 2.66 17.27
C ILE A 10 -5.15 1.44 17.76
N THR A 11 -6.46 1.60 17.75
CA THR A 11 -7.43 0.53 18.01
C THR A 11 -8.34 0.36 16.80
N LYS A 12 -8.58 -0.87 16.39
CA LYS A 12 -9.55 -1.23 15.36
C LYS A 12 -10.52 -2.29 15.86
N ILE A 13 -11.79 -1.93 15.92
CA ILE A 13 -12.88 -2.81 16.36
C ILE A 13 -13.77 -3.08 15.13
N TYR A 14 -14.04 -4.36 14.88
CA TYR A 14 -15.00 -4.78 13.86
C TYR A 14 -16.31 -5.19 14.54
N PRO A 15 -17.48 -4.75 14.04
CA PRO A 15 -18.77 -4.92 14.73
C PRO A 15 -19.14 -6.35 15.12
N ASN A 16 -18.64 -7.34 14.39
CA ASN A 16 -18.99 -8.76 14.58
C ASN A 16 -17.84 -9.61 15.13
N GLN A 17 -16.82 -8.98 15.69
CA GLN A 17 -15.68 -9.70 16.27
C GLN A 17 -15.62 -9.51 17.79
N PRO A 18 -15.40 -10.59 18.55
CA PRO A 18 -15.37 -10.53 20.04
C PRO A 18 -14.13 -9.82 20.58
N LYS A 19 -13.12 -9.65 19.75
CA LYS A 19 -11.86 -8.98 20.12
C LYS A 19 -11.51 -7.92 19.09
N PRO A 20 -10.85 -6.82 19.48
CA PRO A 20 -10.36 -5.84 18.54
C PRO A 20 -9.35 -6.46 17.55
N GLY A 21 -9.38 -6.02 16.30
CA GLY A 21 -8.37 -6.39 15.32
C GLY A 21 -7.02 -5.74 15.61
N LEU A 22 -7.02 -4.56 16.22
CA LEU A 22 -5.87 -3.87 16.80
C LEU A 22 -6.26 -3.33 18.17
N ASP A 23 -5.37 -3.42 19.14
CA ASP A 23 -5.60 -3.00 20.52
C ASP A 23 -4.44 -2.12 21.02
N HIS A 24 -4.68 -0.79 21.03
CA HIS A 24 -3.76 0.24 21.52
C HIS A 24 -2.32 0.12 20.98
N VAL A 25 -2.19 -0.07 19.66
CA VAL A 25 -0.88 -0.25 19.01
C VAL A 25 -0.18 1.10 18.85
N SER A 26 1.06 1.19 19.32
CA SER A 26 1.90 2.40 19.19
C SER A 26 3.32 2.02 18.77
N PHE A 27 3.86 2.73 17.77
CA PHE A 27 5.25 2.63 17.32
C PHE A 27 5.61 3.78 16.37
N GLU A 28 6.87 3.93 16.07
CA GLU A 28 7.39 4.88 15.10
C GLU A 28 8.27 4.17 14.08
N VAL A 29 8.34 4.73 12.87
CA VAL A 29 9.25 4.29 11.81
C VAL A 29 10.02 5.50 11.31
N MET A 30 11.33 5.37 11.29
CA MET A 30 12.23 6.41 10.81
C MET A 30 12.36 6.37 9.30
N GLN A 31 12.73 7.49 8.69
CA GLN A 31 13.02 7.52 7.27
C GLN A 31 14.20 6.57 6.92
N GLY A 32 13.99 5.71 5.91
CA GLY A 32 14.98 4.71 5.48
C GLY A 32 15.02 3.44 6.33
N GLU A 33 14.14 3.32 7.33
CA GLU A 33 14.06 2.13 8.18
C GLU A 33 13.34 0.98 7.48
N PHE A 34 13.78 -0.23 7.76
CA PHE A 34 13.11 -1.49 7.39
C PHE A 34 12.50 -2.11 8.65
N LEU A 35 11.18 -2.09 8.74
CA LEU A 35 10.43 -2.62 9.88
C LEU A 35 9.77 -3.96 9.55
N GLY A 36 10.04 -5.00 10.33
CA GLY A 36 9.35 -6.28 10.25
C GLY A 36 8.18 -6.38 11.23
N ILE A 37 6.99 -6.76 10.73
CA ILE A 37 5.81 -7.03 11.54
C ILE A 37 5.57 -8.53 11.54
N MET A 38 5.73 -9.17 12.70
CA MET A 38 5.59 -10.61 12.86
C MET A 38 4.48 -10.96 13.84
N GLY A 39 3.88 -12.13 13.65
CA GLY A 39 2.82 -12.65 14.52
C GLY A 39 2.09 -13.83 13.91
N ALA A 40 1.35 -14.56 14.73
CA ALA A 40 0.52 -15.67 14.28
C ALA A 40 -0.57 -15.21 13.30
N SER A 41 -1.16 -16.15 12.55
CA SER A 41 -2.35 -15.86 11.74
C SER A 41 -3.47 -15.31 12.63
N GLY A 42 -4.15 -14.26 12.15
CA GLY A 42 -5.21 -13.60 12.93
C GLY A 42 -4.73 -12.64 14.03
N SER A 43 -3.42 -12.34 14.12
CA SER A 43 -2.87 -11.40 15.12
C SER A 43 -3.06 -9.92 14.80
N GLY A 44 -3.67 -9.59 13.65
CA GLY A 44 -3.95 -8.21 13.26
C GLY A 44 -2.95 -7.58 12.29
N LYS A 45 -1.98 -8.33 11.74
CA LYS A 45 -0.96 -7.79 10.81
C LYS A 45 -1.60 -7.15 9.56
N THR A 46 -2.52 -7.85 8.90
CA THR A 46 -3.23 -7.32 7.73
C THR A 46 -4.10 -6.12 8.10
N THR A 47 -4.78 -6.15 9.24
CA THR A 47 -5.55 -5.02 9.77
C THR A 47 -4.66 -3.80 9.96
N LEU A 48 -3.47 -3.98 10.55
CA LEU A 48 -2.51 -2.90 10.74
C LEU A 48 -2.05 -2.30 9.40
N LEU A 49 -1.66 -3.13 8.44
CA LEU A 49 -1.26 -2.67 7.11
C LEU A 49 -2.39 -1.92 6.39
N ASN A 50 -3.63 -2.41 6.46
CA ASN A 50 -4.79 -1.75 5.86
C ASN A 50 -5.04 -0.36 6.47
N VAL A 51 -4.90 -0.23 7.80
CA VAL A 51 -5.08 1.04 8.49
C VAL A 51 -3.93 2.01 8.17
N LEU A 52 -2.68 1.54 8.17
CA LEU A 52 -1.51 2.36 7.80
C LEU A 52 -1.54 2.84 6.34
N SER A 53 -2.12 2.04 5.47
CA SER A 53 -2.23 2.36 4.04
C SER A 53 -3.49 3.14 3.66
N THR A 54 -4.29 3.57 4.63
CA THR A 54 -5.57 4.29 4.40
C THR A 54 -6.64 3.49 3.63
N ILE A 55 -6.48 2.18 3.51
CA ILE A 55 -7.51 1.27 2.96
C ILE A 55 -8.65 1.12 3.97
N ASP A 56 -8.30 1.09 5.26
CA ASP A 56 -9.25 1.09 6.36
C ASP A 56 -8.98 2.25 7.32
N ILE A 57 -9.95 2.58 8.16
CA ILE A 57 -9.86 3.69 9.12
C ILE A 57 -9.80 3.09 10.53
N PRO A 58 -8.89 3.54 11.40
CA PRO A 58 -8.87 3.10 12.80
C PRO A 58 -10.14 3.55 13.53
N THR A 59 -10.56 2.77 14.52
CA THR A 59 -11.66 3.15 15.41
C THR A 59 -11.26 4.31 16.33
N SER A 60 -10.02 4.29 16.79
CA SER A 60 -9.43 5.35 17.62
C SER A 60 -7.90 5.40 17.47
N GLY A 61 -7.30 6.42 18.04
CA GLY A 61 -5.87 6.68 17.95
C GLY A 61 -5.48 7.61 16.81
N SER A 62 -4.20 7.78 16.57
CA SER A 62 -3.70 8.66 15.53
C SER A 62 -2.55 8.07 14.73
N ILE A 63 -2.54 8.34 13.42
CA ILE A 63 -1.47 7.97 12.50
C ILE A 63 -1.02 9.24 11.79
N ARG A 64 0.28 9.51 11.86
CA ARG A 64 0.93 10.57 11.09
C ARG A 64 1.96 9.97 10.15
N MET A 65 1.91 10.36 8.90
CA MET A 65 2.90 9.98 7.89
C MET A 65 3.40 11.24 7.17
N GLY A 66 4.71 11.45 7.20
CA GLY A 66 5.30 12.70 6.69
C GLY A 66 4.70 13.95 7.34
N GLY A 67 4.34 13.89 8.63
CA GLY A 67 3.71 14.97 9.38
C GLY A 67 2.19 15.14 9.16
N LYS A 68 1.58 14.43 8.21
CA LYS A 68 0.13 14.49 7.93
C LYS A 68 -0.62 13.43 8.72
N LYS A 69 -1.77 13.81 9.29
CA LYS A 69 -2.72 12.86 9.90
C LYS A 69 -3.50 12.14 8.80
N ILE A 70 -3.21 10.86 8.57
CA ILE A 70 -3.78 10.12 7.45
C ILE A 70 -5.21 9.61 7.72
N GLN A 71 -5.59 9.41 8.97
CA GLN A 71 -6.95 8.97 9.33
C GLN A 71 -8.03 10.06 9.12
N GLU A 72 -7.64 11.31 8.97
CA GLU A 72 -8.55 12.44 8.74
C GLU A 72 -8.77 12.75 7.25
N LEU A 73 -8.12 12.01 6.35
CA LEU A 73 -8.25 12.20 4.92
C LEU A 73 -9.64 11.76 4.41
N SER A 74 -10.25 12.55 3.53
CA SER A 74 -11.41 12.10 2.77
C SER A 74 -11.04 10.93 1.85
N GLN A 75 -12.04 10.22 1.32
CA GLN A 75 -11.79 9.08 0.41
C GLN A 75 -10.94 9.48 -0.80
N THR A 76 -11.21 10.64 -1.40
CA THR A 76 -10.43 11.16 -2.52
C THR A 76 -9.00 11.51 -2.10
N GLN A 77 -8.84 12.20 -0.98
CA GLN A 77 -7.51 12.53 -0.44
C GLN A 77 -6.71 11.28 -0.06
N ALA A 78 -7.37 10.27 0.50
CA ALA A 78 -6.73 8.98 0.83
C ALA A 78 -6.27 8.24 -0.43
N ALA A 79 -7.09 8.24 -1.50
CA ALA A 79 -6.70 7.66 -2.79
C ALA A 79 -5.49 8.39 -3.40
N ASP A 80 -5.48 9.71 -3.38
CA ASP A 80 -4.34 10.53 -3.84
C ASP A 80 -3.11 10.32 -2.97
N PHE A 81 -3.29 10.17 -1.67
CA PHE A 81 -2.20 9.87 -0.75
C PHE A 81 -1.57 8.52 -1.06
N ARG A 82 -2.36 7.46 -1.24
CA ARG A 82 -1.87 6.13 -1.66
C ARG A 82 -1.10 6.20 -2.96
N LYS A 83 -1.68 6.82 -3.98
CA LYS A 83 -1.11 6.95 -5.32
C LYS A 83 0.27 7.61 -5.30
N ASN A 84 0.44 8.65 -4.49
CA ASN A 84 1.65 9.49 -4.51
C ASN A 84 2.71 9.10 -3.47
N ASN A 85 2.35 8.34 -2.43
CA ASN A 85 3.25 8.14 -1.28
C ASN A 85 3.48 6.67 -0.92
N LEU A 86 2.65 5.73 -1.42
CA LEU A 86 2.72 4.33 -1.02
C LEU A 86 2.99 3.41 -2.20
N GLY A 87 3.74 2.35 -1.96
CA GLY A 87 3.85 1.18 -2.82
C GLY A 87 3.32 -0.05 -2.09
N PHE A 88 2.66 -0.94 -2.82
CA PHE A 88 2.04 -2.15 -2.27
C PHE A 88 2.64 -3.38 -2.92
N ILE A 89 2.99 -4.35 -2.08
CA ILE A 89 3.27 -5.72 -2.50
C ILE A 89 2.27 -6.61 -1.76
N PHE A 90 1.32 -7.17 -2.49
CA PHE A 90 0.26 -8.00 -1.92
C PHE A 90 0.68 -9.47 -1.87
N GLN A 91 0.09 -10.20 -0.92
CA GLN A 91 0.24 -11.66 -0.83
C GLN A 91 -0.42 -12.35 -2.04
N GLU A 92 -1.56 -11.85 -2.48
CA GLU A 92 -2.19 -12.20 -3.74
C GLU A 92 -1.80 -11.16 -4.79
N TYR A 93 -1.65 -11.57 -6.04
CA TYR A 93 -1.06 -10.74 -7.08
C TYR A 93 -1.92 -9.52 -7.45
N PHE A 94 -3.24 -9.61 -7.29
CA PHE A 94 -4.23 -8.59 -7.66
C PHE A 94 -4.03 -8.03 -9.08
N LEU A 95 -3.68 -8.93 -10.01
CA LEU A 95 -3.58 -8.57 -11.41
C LEU A 95 -4.98 -8.36 -12.00
N LEU A 96 -5.07 -7.46 -12.95
CA LEU A 96 -6.27 -7.25 -13.74
C LEU A 96 -6.27 -8.26 -14.89
N ASP A 97 -7.07 -9.31 -14.78
CA ASP A 97 -7.07 -10.47 -15.70
C ASP A 97 -7.43 -10.10 -17.14
N SER A 98 -8.14 -8.99 -17.33
CA SER A 98 -8.50 -8.46 -18.66
C SER A 98 -7.37 -7.70 -19.35
N LEU A 99 -6.29 -7.41 -18.63
CA LEU A 99 -5.15 -6.65 -19.13
C LEU A 99 -3.96 -7.58 -19.45
N THR A 100 -3.15 -7.14 -20.39
CA THR A 100 -1.85 -7.77 -20.65
C THR A 100 -0.87 -7.52 -19.50
N VAL A 101 0.22 -8.26 -19.46
CA VAL A 101 1.32 -8.04 -18.50
C VAL A 101 1.85 -6.60 -18.58
N GLN A 102 2.06 -6.11 -19.79
CA GLN A 102 2.50 -4.72 -20.03
C GLN A 102 1.53 -3.70 -19.43
N GLU A 103 0.23 -3.88 -19.67
CA GLU A 103 -0.80 -2.97 -19.16
C GLU A 103 -0.92 -3.03 -17.64
N ASN A 104 -0.82 -4.21 -17.02
CA ASN A 104 -0.79 -4.34 -15.57
C ASN A 104 0.40 -3.58 -14.94
N ILE A 105 1.59 -3.71 -15.53
CA ILE A 105 2.77 -2.96 -15.07
C ILE A 105 2.59 -1.45 -15.26
N ALA A 106 1.90 -1.04 -16.33
CA ALA A 106 1.68 0.36 -16.66
C ALA A 106 0.65 1.07 -15.76
N VAL A 107 -0.28 0.34 -15.15
CA VAL A 107 -1.39 0.93 -14.35
C VAL A 107 -0.95 2.00 -13.36
N PRO A 108 0.04 1.79 -12.47
CA PRO A 108 0.45 2.81 -11.51
C PRO A 108 0.99 4.08 -12.19
N LEU A 109 1.73 3.94 -13.27
CA LEU A 109 2.29 5.07 -14.01
C LEU A 109 1.20 5.86 -14.76
N THR A 110 0.20 5.16 -15.26
CA THR A 110 -0.99 5.77 -15.89
C THR A 110 -1.77 6.60 -14.86
N LEU A 111 -1.94 6.08 -13.66
CA LEU A 111 -2.60 6.81 -12.56
C LEU A 111 -1.83 8.05 -12.12
N LEU A 112 -0.51 8.08 -12.29
CA LEU A 112 0.35 9.23 -12.05
C LEU A 112 0.38 10.22 -13.23
N HIS A 113 -0.41 9.96 -14.30
CA HIS A 113 -0.45 10.79 -15.51
C HIS A 113 0.90 10.93 -16.21
N GLU A 114 1.76 9.92 -16.14
CA GLU A 114 3.01 9.87 -16.88
C GLU A 114 2.75 9.82 -18.38
N SER A 115 3.69 10.34 -19.19
CA SER A 115 3.56 10.27 -20.65
C SER A 115 3.66 8.83 -21.17
N ALA A 116 3.00 8.51 -22.28
CA ALA A 116 3.05 7.19 -22.90
C ALA A 116 4.50 6.74 -23.16
N LYS A 117 5.35 7.63 -23.63
CA LYS A 117 6.78 7.36 -23.87
C LYS A 117 7.52 6.99 -22.59
N THR A 118 7.24 7.68 -21.47
CA THR A 118 7.84 7.39 -20.17
C THR A 118 7.35 6.05 -19.65
N ILE A 119 6.04 5.76 -19.79
CA ILE A 119 5.43 4.49 -19.37
C ILE A 119 6.08 3.33 -20.12
N ASP A 120 6.13 3.39 -21.45
CA ASP A 120 6.70 2.33 -22.28
C ASP A 120 8.16 2.05 -21.92
N LYS A 121 8.95 3.11 -21.71
CA LYS A 121 10.36 2.98 -21.30
C LYS A 121 10.49 2.29 -19.93
N LYS A 122 9.76 2.74 -18.93
CA LYS A 122 9.82 2.17 -17.57
C LYS A 122 9.32 0.72 -17.52
N VAL A 123 8.24 0.42 -18.25
CA VAL A 123 7.71 -0.95 -18.36
C VAL A 123 8.77 -1.88 -18.98
N MET A 124 9.42 -1.46 -20.05
CA MET A 124 10.45 -2.26 -20.70
C MET A 124 11.68 -2.47 -19.78
N GLU A 125 12.17 -1.43 -19.14
CA GLU A 125 13.28 -1.51 -18.18
C GLU A 125 12.98 -2.50 -17.05
N LEU A 126 11.79 -2.45 -16.46
CA LEU A 126 11.36 -3.39 -15.41
C LEU A 126 11.22 -4.82 -15.96
N ALA A 127 10.61 -4.97 -17.13
CA ALA A 127 10.42 -6.28 -17.75
C ALA A 127 11.75 -6.97 -18.09
N GLU A 128 12.74 -6.22 -18.53
CA GLU A 128 14.11 -6.72 -18.77
C GLU A 128 14.78 -7.09 -17.44
N LEU A 129 14.69 -6.22 -16.43
CA LEU A 129 15.27 -6.44 -15.10
C LEU A 129 14.76 -7.73 -14.47
N PHE A 130 13.47 -8.03 -14.61
CA PHE A 130 12.84 -9.24 -14.07
C PHE A 130 12.79 -10.41 -15.04
N GLY A 131 13.34 -10.30 -16.25
CA GLY A 131 13.42 -11.37 -17.23
C GLY A 131 12.06 -11.78 -17.86
N ILE A 132 11.08 -10.86 -17.87
CA ILE A 132 9.72 -11.10 -18.37
C ILE A 132 9.37 -10.33 -19.65
N ALA A 133 10.36 -9.73 -20.31
CA ALA A 133 10.12 -8.92 -21.52
C ALA A 133 9.38 -9.69 -22.63
N SER A 134 9.61 -11.00 -22.78
CA SER A 134 8.91 -11.84 -23.74
C SER A 134 7.44 -12.12 -23.39
N GLN A 135 7.00 -11.81 -22.18
CA GLN A 135 5.64 -12.05 -21.70
C GLN A 135 4.72 -10.83 -21.80
N LEU A 136 5.26 -9.65 -22.07
CA LEU A 136 4.55 -8.36 -21.98
C LEU A 136 3.21 -8.31 -22.72
N LYS A 137 3.09 -9.01 -23.86
CA LYS A 137 1.86 -9.03 -24.67
C LYS A 137 0.85 -10.10 -24.26
N LYS A 138 1.18 -10.96 -23.30
CA LYS A 138 0.27 -11.99 -22.82
C LYS A 138 -0.77 -11.38 -21.87
N ILE A 139 -1.98 -11.93 -21.91
CA ILE A 139 -3.02 -11.62 -20.93
C ILE A 139 -2.63 -12.30 -19.61
N SER A 140 -2.82 -11.58 -18.50
CA SER A 140 -2.58 -12.11 -17.15
C SER A 140 -3.64 -13.16 -16.83
N GLN A 141 -3.24 -14.42 -16.64
CA GLN A 141 -4.10 -15.53 -16.24
C GLN A 141 -3.58 -16.14 -14.95
#